data_90c8082835d2ca39c204a9904ad02d6d
#
_entry.id   90c8082835d2ca39c204a9904ad02d6d
#
_cell.length_a   1.000
_cell.length_b   1.000
_cell.length_c   1.000
_cell.angle_alpha   90.00
_cell.angle_beta   90.00
_cell.angle_gamma   90.00
#
_symmetry.space_group_name_H-M   'P 1'
#
loop_
_entity.id
_entity.type
_entity.pdbx_description
1 polymer ?
#
loop_
_entity_poly.entity_id
_entity_poly.type
_entity_poly.pdbx_seq_one_letter_code
_entity_poly.pdbx_strand_id
1 'polypeptide(L)'
;MKTKIYILSLLGGLLLTMVACLNDGKDDYLDDYESFLCILNSNEQDITFYNTGESAAYNITIDKGGNDLNMLASATLKVLNEFDIEYYNNENKTNFKPLPADCYELPSDMTVSFGEKELYKIKTVTFHPEKISVLSTGNFIYVLMLELTDGTSTINEKNKYIIMKPTVYQPAFSLSESGFKLPFTITEGVTEYIYELPVTLNTALTEDITCDVTVKKELLDEYNATSPIEYSLISDKGNNYTIGKLTFSKGNVTANLTVKIDITNLEGNFALPLEITSTKYAFSGENTVIIGLQNSA
;
A
#
# COMPACT_ATOMS: atom_id res chain seq x y z
N MET A 1 6.89 7.27 -61.67
CA MET A 1 7.18 5.83 -61.75
C MET A 1 8.38 5.37 -60.90
N LYS A 2 9.28 6.28 -60.45
CA LYS A 2 10.47 5.92 -59.64
C LYS A 2 10.19 5.73 -58.15
N THR A 3 9.16 6.37 -57.61
CA THR A 3 8.81 6.30 -56.16
C THR A 3 8.16 4.96 -55.72
N LYS A 4 7.49 4.28 -56.65
CA LYS A 4 6.87 2.97 -56.36
C LYS A 4 7.87 1.82 -56.25
N ILE A 5 9.05 1.93 -56.90
CA ILE A 5 10.09 0.91 -56.86
C ILE A 5 10.83 0.92 -55.50
N TYR A 6 11.01 2.08 -54.89
CA TYR A 6 11.66 2.19 -53.57
C TYR A 6 10.81 1.64 -52.42
N ILE A 7 9.46 1.82 -52.53
CA ILE A 7 8.55 1.25 -51.53
C ILE A 7 8.54 -0.28 -51.59
N LEU A 8 8.57 -0.82 -52.79
CA LEU A 8 8.59 -2.31 -52.95
C LEU A 8 9.91 -2.93 -52.47
N SER A 9 11.06 -2.25 -52.68
CA SER A 9 12.36 -2.70 -52.17
C SER A 9 12.47 -2.56 -50.63
N LEU A 10 11.83 -1.52 -50.03
CA LEU A 10 11.81 -1.35 -48.59
C LEU A 10 10.92 -2.41 -47.90
N LEU A 11 9.76 -2.73 -48.51
CA LEU A 11 8.87 -3.79 -48.01
C LEU A 11 9.51 -5.19 -48.16
N GLY A 12 10.23 -5.45 -49.25
CA GLY A 12 10.98 -6.69 -49.43
C GLY A 12 12.14 -6.88 -48.45
N GLY A 13 12.84 -5.79 -48.12
CA GLY A 13 13.89 -5.79 -47.10
C GLY A 13 13.34 -6.01 -45.68
N LEU A 14 12.17 -5.45 -45.36
CA LEU A 14 11.54 -5.61 -44.07
C LEU A 14 10.98 -7.03 -43.85
N LEU A 15 10.47 -7.66 -44.91
CA LEU A 15 10.01 -9.06 -44.90
C LEU A 15 11.16 -10.06 -44.75
N LEU A 16 12.32 -9.78 -45.36
CA LEU A 16 13.50 -10.64 -45.23
C LEU A 16 14.15 -10.56 -43.84
N THR A 17 14.04 -9.41 -43.16
CA THR A 17 14.54 -9.29 -41.77
C THR A 17 13.64 -9.97 -40.75
N MET A 18 12.32 -10.07 -41.02
CA MET A 18 11.42 -10.82 -40.14
C MET A 18 11.57 -12.34 -40.27
N VAL A 19 12.00 -12.85 -41.42
CA VAL A 19 12.23 -14.28 -41.60
C VAL A 19 13.58 -14.70 -41.01
N ALA A 20 14.58 -13.81 -40.95
CA ALA A 20 15.86 -14.10 -40.31
C ALA A 20 15.76 -14.20 -38.77
N CYS A 21 14.76 -13.57 -38.13
CA CYS A 21 14.52 -13.70 -36.68
C CYS A 21 13.69 -14.95 -36.31
N LEU A 22 13.17 -15.70 -37.27
CA LEU A 22 12.34 -16.87 -37.05
C LEU A 22 13.08 -18.21 -37.12
N ASN A 23 14.34 -18.19 -37.47
CA ASN A 23 15.09 -19.45 -37.74
C ASN A 23 16.48 -19.45 -37.08
N ASP A 24 16.64 -18.82 -35.92
CA ASP A 24 17.94 -18.81 -35.28
C ASP A 24 17.85 -19.48 -33.90
N GLY A 25 18.41 -20.69 -33.85
CA GLY A 25 19.19 -21.23 -32.72
C GLY A 25 18.74 -20.98 -31.27
N LYS A 26 17.46 -20.77 -31.01
CA LYS A 26 16.97 -20.69 -29.60
C LYS A 26 17.09 -22.06 -28.91
N ASP A 27 17.07 -23.14 -29.67
CA ASP A 27 17.13 -24.47 -29.08
C ASP A 27 18.57 -24.85 -28.69
N ASP A 28 19.58 -24.42 -29.45
CA ASP A 28 21.01 -24.70 -29.16
C ASP A 28 21.52 -23.92 -27.92
N TYR A 29 20.93 -22.77 -27.58
CA TYR A 29 21.33 -22.00 -26.42
C TYR A 29 20.73 -22.51 -25.11
N LEU A 30 19.62 -23.24 -25.18
CA LEU A 30 18.95 -23.77 -23.99
C LEU A 30 19.64 -25.06 -23.51
N ASP A 31 20.27 -25.81 -24.36
CA ASP A 31 20.96 -27.08 -24.04
C ASP A 31 22.14 -26.89 -23.09
N ASP A 32 22.73 -25.68 -23.06
CA ASP A 32 23.82 -25.33 -22.14
C ASP A 32 23.37 -24.96 -20.71
N TYR A 33 22.04 -24.81 -20.46
CA TYR A 33 21.51 -24.43 -19.17
C TYR A 33 20.86 -25.61 -18.49
N GLU A 34 21.47 -26.12 -17.42
CA GLU A 34 20.84 -27.13 -16.56
C GLU A 34 19.49 -26.66 -16.04
N SER A 35 18.53 -27.57 -16.00
CA SER A 35 17.25 -27.29 -15.36
C SER A 35 17.41 -27.15 -13.86
N PHE A 36 16.74 -26.15 -13.28
CA PHE A 36 16.88 -25.79 -11.89
C PHE A 36 15.55 -25.38 -11.25
N LEU A 37 15.54 -25.38 -9.93
CA LEU A 37 14.51 -24.78 -9.11
C LEU A 37 15.04 -23.52 -8.41
N CYS A 38 14.21 -22.50 -8.27
CA CYS A 38 14.56 -21.30 -7.53
C CYS A 38 13.32 -20.65 -6.89
N ILE A 39 13.54 -19.76 -5.94
CA ILE A 39 12.52 -18.85 -5.45
C ILE A 39 12.55 -17.60 -6.34
N LEU A 40 11.45 -17.31 -7.02
CA LEU A 40 11.37 -16.19 -7.96
C LEU A 40 11.49 -14.83 -7.24
N ASN A 41 10.77 -14.67 -6.13
CA ASN A 41 10.87 -13.51 -5.24
C ASN A 41 11.87 -13.78 -4.11
N SER A 42 13.07 -14.21 -4.47
CA SER A 42 14.17 -14.58 -3.55
C SER A 42 14.83 -13.37 -2.87
N ASN A 43 15.73 -13.67 -1.94
CA ASN A 43 16.51 -12.70 -1.16
C ASN A 43 15.65 -11.83 -0.24
N GLU A 44 16.11 -10.61 0.08
CA GLU A 44 15.42 -9.74 1.02
C GLU A 44 14.16 -9.14 0.41
N GLN A 45 13.04 -9.28 1.13
CA GLN A 45 11.74 -8.76 0.77
C GLN A 45 11.22 -7.87 1.90
N ASP A 46 11.16 -6.56 1.68
CA ASP A 46 10.49 -5.62 2.57
C ASP A 46 8.98 -5.75 2.38
N ILE A 47 8.28 -6.19 3.42
CA ILE A 47 6.84 -6.45 3.36
C ILE A 47 6.14 -5.49 4.29
N THR A 48 5.24 -4.69 3.74
CA THR A 48 4.46 -3.74 4.53
C THR A 48 3.07 -4.30 4.81
N PHE A 49 2.70 -4.29 6.08
CA PHE A 49 1.37 -4.62 6.56
C PHE A 49 0.75 -3.45 7.32
N TYR A 50 -0.57 -3.46 7.45
CA TYR A 50 -1.32 -2.57 8.32
C TYR A 50 -2.02 -3.37 9.40
N ASN A 51 -1.97 -2.88 10.65
CA ASN A 51 -2.64 -3.50 11.78
C ASN A 51 -4.15 -3.20 11.74
N THR A 52 -4.85 -3.90 10.88
CA THR A 52 -6.31 -3.83 10.75
C THR A 52 -7.04 -4.77 11.69
N GLY A 53 -6.31 -5.62 12.43
CA GLY A 53 -6.84 -6.75 13.19
C GLY A 53 -6.99 -8.03 12.35
N GLU A 54 -6.65 -7.99 11.07
CA GLU A 54 -6.76 -9.13 10.16
C GLU A 54 -5.39 -9.70 9.81
N SER A 55 -5.38 -10.99 9.48
CA SER A 55 -4.20 -11.66 8.95
C SER A 55 -3.95 -11.26 7.50
N ALA A 56 -2.69 -11.30 7.09
CA ALA A 56 -2.26 -10.92 5.74
C ALA A 56 -1.48 -12.05 5.07
N ALA A 57 -1.82 -12.35 3.82
CA ALA A 57 -1.19 -13.41 3.04
C ALA A 57 0.01 -12.87 2.25
N TYR A 58 1.09 -13.65 2.18
CA TYR A 58 2.23 -13.41 1.32
C TYR A 58 2.54 -14.66 0.50
N ASN A 59 2.66 -14.51 -0.81
CA ASN A 59 2.90 -15.60 -1.74
C ASN A 59 4.39 -15.74 -2.06
N ILE A 60 4.92 -16.94 -1.84
CA ILE A 60 6.26 -17.36 -2.25
C ILE A 60 6.09 -18.13 -3.55
N THR A 61 6.73 -17.65 -4.61
CA THR A 61 6.69 -18.30 -5.92
C THR A 61 7.97 -19.10 -6.12
N ILE A 62 7.83 -20.41 -6.30
CA ILE A 62 8.92 -21.31 -6.66
C ILE A 62 8.81 -21.56 -8.15
N ASP A 63 9.90 -21.35 -8.85
CA ASP A 63 9.98 -21.46 -10.30
C ASP A 63 10.84 -22.65 -10.74
N LYS A 64 10.45 -23.25 -11.86
CA LYS A 64 11.19 -24.29 -12.55
C LYS A 64 11.68 -23.73 -13.88
N GLY A 65 13.00 -23.55 -13.99
CA GLY A 65 13.66 -22.98 -15.18
C GLY A 65 14.69 -23.92 -15.78
N GLY A 66 15.31 -23.48 -16.88
CA GLY A 66 16.34 -24.21 -17.60
C GLY A 66 15.85 -24.81 -18.91
N ASN A 67 16.61 -25.76 -19.45
CA ASN A 67 16.41 -26.33 -20.80
C ASN A 67 15.28 -27.38 -20.87
N ASP A 68 15.01 -28.13 -19.80
CA ASP A 68 13.97 -29.16 -19.78
C ASP A 68 12.75 -28.76 -18.92
N LEU A 69 11.79 -28.11 -19.55
CA LEU A 69 10.53 -27.75 -18.89
C LEU A 69 9.61 -28.95 -18.61
N ASN A 70 9.87 -30.12 -19.19
CA ASN A 70 9.12 -31.35 -18.92
C ASN A 70 9.68 -32.12 -17.71
N MET A 71 10.83 -31.73 -17.19
CA MET A 71 11.45 -32.33 -16.02
C MET A 71 10.47 -32.42 -14.85
N LEU A 72 10.35 -33.59 -14.24
CA LEU A 72 9.69 -33.78 -12.96
C LEU A 72 10.65 -33.32 -11.88
N ALA A 73 10.21 -32.43 -11.01
CA ALA A 73 11.06 -31.87 -9.97
C ALA A 73 10.30 -31.71 -8.67
N SER A 74 11.01 -31.79 -7.55
CA SER A 74 10.47 -31.47 -6.23
C SER A 74 11.53 -30.80 -5.37
N ALA A 75 11.09 -29.99 -4.43
CA ALA A 75 11.92 -29.39 -3.37
C ALA A 75 11.07 -29.09 -2.16
N THR A 76 11.72 -28.76 -1.04
CA THR A 76 11.07 -28.39 0.21
C THR A 76 11.50 -27.00 0.63
N LEU A 77 10.55 -26.18 1.10
CA LEU A 77 10.83 -24.92 1.79
C LEU A 77 11.09 -25.23 3.27
N LYS A 78 12.31 -25.01 3.72
CA LYS A 78 12.74 -25.18 5.12
C LYS A 78 12.75 -23.81 5.81
N VAL A 79 12.09 -23.68 6.96
CA VAL A 79 12.25 -22.49 7.83
C VAL A 79 13.60 -22.55 8.50
N LEU A 80 14.36 -21.47 8.42
CA LEU A 80 15.64 -21.35 9.10
C LEU A 80 15.43 -21.02 10.58
N ASN A 81 16.12 -21.74 11.44
CA ASN A 81 16.10 -21.52 12.88
C ASN A 81 17.07 -20.42 13.30
N GLU A 82 17.12 -20.10 14.59
CA GLU A 82 17.99 -19.04 15.13
C GLU A 82 19.46 -19.26 14.81
N PHE A 83 19.96 -20.51 14.88
CA PHE A 83 21.34 -20.86 14.57
C PHE A 83 21.64 -20.66 13.07
N ASP A 84 20.74 -21.09 12.19
CA ASP A 84 20.88 -20.91 10.74
C ASP A 84 20.93 -19.40 10.38
N ILE A 85 20.08 -18.58 11.04
CA ILE A 85 20.03 -17.12 10.84
C ILE A 85 21.29 -16.45 11.41
N GLU A 86 21.81 -16.89 12.56
CA GLU A 86 23.06 -16.36 13.11
C GLU A 86 24.25 -16.67 12.17
N TYR A 87 24.30 -17.86 11.60
CA TYR A 87 25.30 -18.18 10.57
C TYR A 87 25.18 -17.25 9.35
N TYR A 88 23.96 -17.07 8.85
CA TYR A 88 23.71 -16.14 7.74
C TYR A 88 24.12 -14.71 8.07
N ASN A 89 23.81 -14.23 9.27
CA ASN A 89 24.20 -12.88 9.72
C ASN A 89 25.72 -12.67 9.71
N ASN A 90 26.48 -13.68 10.15
CA ASN A 90 27.95 -13.60 10.17
C ASN A 90 28.54 -13.51 8.77
N GLU A 91 28.03 -14.31 7.84
CA GLU A 91 28.48 -14.31 6.45
C GLU A 91 28.10 -13.03 5.70
N ASN A 92 26.90 -12.51 5.94
CA ASN A 92 26.33 -11.38 5.18
C ASN A 92 26.38 -10.02 5.93
N LYS A 93 26.92 -10.00 7.16
CA LYS A 93 27.00 -8.80 8.03
C LYS A 93 25.64 -8.15 8.29
N THR A 94 24.62 -8.98 8.43
CA THR A 94 23.26 -8.57 8.78
C THR A 94 23.03 -8.74 10.28
N ASN A 95 21.87 -8.25 10.76
CA ASN A 95 21.47 -8.39 12.17
C ASN A 95 20.01 -8.81 12.23
N PHE A 96 19.73 -9.98 11.68
CA PHE A 96 18.40 -10.56 11.65
C PHE A 96 18.14 -11.40 12.89
N LYS A 97 16.86 -11.43 13.32
CA LYS A 97 16.33 -12.37 14.31
C LYS A 97 15.13 -13.11 13.73
N PRO A 98 14.93 -14.38 14.13
CA PRO A 98 13.76 -15.11 13.69
C PRO A 98 12.49 -14.43 14.18
N LEU A 99 11.52 -14.26 13.28
CA LEU A 99 10.18 -13.82 13.64
C LEU A 99 9.55 -14.89 14.55
N PRO A 100 8.93 -14.52 15.71
CA PRO A 100 8.27 -15.47 16.59
C PRO A 100 7.20 -16.28 15.85
N ALA A 101 7.12 -17.59 16.19
CA ALA A 101 6.27 -18.55 15.49
C ALA A 101 4.76 -18.23 15.56
N ASP A 102 4.33 -17.45 16.55
CA ASP A 102 2.95 -17.00 16.68
C ASP A 102 2.60 -15.80 15.79
N CYS A 103 3.60 -15.19 15.15
CA CYS A 103 3.43 -14.07 14.22
C CYS A 103 3.06 -14.48 12.80
N TYR A 104 3.11 -15.79 12.49
CA TYR A 104 2.81 -16.29 11.13
C TYR A 104 2.28 -17.71 11.16
N GLU A 105 1.66 -18.11 10.06
CA GLU A 105 1.26 -19.50 9.78
C GLU A 105 1.87 -19.93 8.44
N LEU A 106 2.45 -21.13 8.45
CA LEU A 106 3.01 -21.76 7.25
C LEU A 106 1.95 -22.63 6.56
N PRO A 107 2.06 -22.86 5.25
CA PRO A 107 1.23 -23.87 4.58
C PRO A 107 1.49 -25.26 5.22
N SER A 108 0.46 -26.07 5.30
CA SER A 108 0.53 -27.42 5.89
C SER A 108 1.50 -28.35 5.16
N ASP A 109 1.72 -28.10 3.86
CA ASP A 109 2.70 -28.80 3.03
C ASP A 109 3.72 -27.81 2.50
N MET A 110 4.96 -27.96 2.93
CA MET A 110 6.11 -27.14 2.52
C MET A 110 6.83 -27.72 1.32
N THR A 111 6.46 -28.92 0.85
CA THR A 111 7.03 -29.52 -0.36
C THR A 111 6.34 -28.98 -1.60
N VAL A 112 7.11 -28.68 -2.62
CA VAL A 112 6.63 -28.36 -3.95
C VAL A 112 6.99 -29.49 -4.90
N SER A 113 6.04 -29.89 -5.74
CA SER A 113 6.26 -30.90 -6.77
C SER A 113 5.78 -30.37 -8.11
N PHE A 114 6.61 -30.49 -9.13
CA PHE A 114 6.35 -30.05 -10.49
C PHE A 114 6.11 -31.23 -11.40
N GLY A 115 4.98 -31.22 -12.07
CA GLY A 115 4.72 -32.07 -13.22
C GLY A 115 5.32 -31.53 -14.50
N GLU A 116 5.11 -32.25 -15.61
CA GLU A 116 5.47 -31.80 -16.96
C GLU A 116 4.81 -30.45 -17.26
N LYS A 117 5.56 -29.52 -17.83
CA LYS A 117 5.10 -28.19 -18.25
C LYS A 117 4.57 -27.29 -17.14
N GLU A 118 4.64 -27.70 -15.89
CA GLU A 118 4.39 -26.81 -14.76
C GLU A 118 5.60 -25.95 -14.51
N LEU A 119 5.48 -24.64 -14.62
CA LEU A 119 6.62 -23.71 -14.54
C LEU A 119 6.78 -23.11 -13.14
N TYR A 120 5.70 -22.89 -12.39
CA TYR A 120 5.77 -22.32 -11.07
C TYR A 120 4.77 -22.95 -10.11
N LYS A 121 5.07 -22.84 -8.84
CA LYS A 121 4.18 -23.18 -7.71
C LYS A 121 4.18 -22.05 -6.71
N ILE A 122 3.06 -21.85 -6.04
CA ILE A 122 2.90 -20.84 -5.01
C ILE A 122 2.69 -21.51 -3.66
N LYS A 123 3.43 -21.06 -2.65
CA LYS A 123 3.19 -21.36 -1.24
C LYS A 123 2.84 -20.07 -0.53
N THR A 124 1.76 -20.07 0.22
CA THR A 124 1.27 -18.87 0.90
C THR A 124 1.59 -18.95 2.38
N VAL A 125 2.26 -17.92 2.88
CA VAL A 125 2.46 -17.67 4.31
C VAL A 125 1.42 -16.67 4.76
N THR A 126 0.80 -16.92 5.90
CA THR A 126 -0.14 -15.98 6.52
C THR A 126 0.56 -15.29 7.68
N PHE A 127 0.63 -13.96 7.68
CA PHE A 127 1.19 -13.15 8.75
C PHE A 127 0.08 -12.61 9.66
N HIS A 128 0.42 -12.36 10.93
CA HIS A 128 -0.44 -11.74 11.94
C HIS A 128 0.09 -10.35 12.30
N PRO A 129 -0.30 -9.28 11.56
CA PRO A 129 0.22 -7.92 11.78
C PRO A 129 0.03 -7.42 13.21
N GLU A 130 -1.06 -7.78 13.87
CA GLU A 130 -1.32 -7.42 15.26
C GLU A 130 -0.18 -7.89 16.18
N LYS A 131 0.23 -9.16 16.05
CA LYS A 131 1.31 -9.75 16.88
C LYS A 131 2.69 -9.20 16.53
N ILE A 132 2.92 -8.91 15.25
CA ILE A 132 4.17 -8.29 14.79
C ILE A 132 4.30 -6.87 15.32
N SER A 133 3.20 -6.11 15.35
CA SER A 133 3.21 -4.68 15.74
C SER A 133 3.62 -4.43 17.18
N VAL A 134 3.54 -5.44 18.05
CA VAL A 134 3.92 -5.33 19.48
C VAL A 134 5.33 -5.84 19.77
N LEU A 135 6.04 -6.35 18.76
CA LEU A 135 7.41 -6.79 18.94
C LEU A 135 8.34 -5.61 19.21
N SER A 136 9.16 -5.72 20.26
CA SER A 136 10.20 -4.73 20.54
C SER A 136 11.30 -4.80 19.50
N THR A 137 11.45 -3.74 18.73
CA THR A 137 12.58 -3.58 17.81
C THR A 137 13.77 -3.00 18.57
N GLY A 138 14.83 -3.83 18.74
CA GLY A 138 16.14 -3.38 19.21
C GLY A 138 17.03 -3.01 18.03
N ASN A 139 18.33 -3.33 18.15
CA ASN A 139 19.29 -3.14 17.05
C ASN A 139 19.24 -4.31 16.03
N PHE A 140 18.10 -4.97 15.85
CA PHE A 140 17.93 -6.13 14.96
C PHE A 140 16.61 -6.01 14.19
N ILE A 141 16.51 -6.79 13.11
CA ILE A 141 15.33 -6.86 12.26
C ILE A 141 14.74 -8.26 12.38
N TYR A 142 13.45 -8.37 12.71
CA TYR A 142 12.74 -9.64 12.67
C TYR A 142 12.50 -10.09 11.25
N VAL A 143 12.81 -11.34 10.95
CA VAL A 143 12.63 -11.95 9.63
C VAL A 143 12.00 -13.33 9.74
N LEU A 144 11.16 -13.68 8.77
CA LEU A 144 10.85 -15.05 8.44
C LEU A 144 11.72 -15.45 7.25
N MET A 145 12.68 -16.34 7.50
CA MET A 145 13.64 -16.77 6.49
C MET A 145 13.41 -18.24 6.14
N LEU A 146 13.25 -18.49 4.82
CA LEU A 146 13.10 -19.85 4.30
C LEU A 146 14.16 -20.14 3.25
N GLU A 147 14.56 -21.40 3.18
CA GLU A 147 15.49 -21.94 2.20
C GLU A 147 14.78 -23.01 1.37
N LEU A 148 14.95 -22.96 0.06
CA LEU A 148 14.59 -24.05 -0.83
C LEU A 148 15.69 -25.13 -0.76
N THR A 149 15.33 -26.35 -0.36
CA THR A 149 16.25 -27.44 -0.09
C THR A 149 15.67 -28.77 -0.57
N ASP A 150 16.43 -29.86 -0.41
CA ASP A 150 16.04 -31.23 -0.75
C ASP A 150 15.48 -31.38 -2.18
N GLY A 151 16.08 -30.63 -3.11
CA GLY A 151 15.69 -30.66 -4.52
C GLY A 151 16.04 -32.01 -5.18
N THR A 152 15.11 -32.55 -5.96
CA THR A 152 15.41 -33.66 -6.89
C THR A 152 16.13 -33.19 -8.14
N SER A 153 16.25 -31.88 -8.30
CA SER A 153 16.96 -31.18 -9.37
C SER A 153 17.87 -30.13 -8.77
N THR A 154 18.77 -29.57 -9.56
CA THR A 154 19.64 -28.46 -9.15
C THR A 154 18.83 -27.32 -8.56
N ILE A 155 19.23 -26.81 -7.40
CA ILE A 155 18.67 -25.60 -6.81
C ILE A 155 19.63 -24.45 -7.14
N ASN A 156 19.08 -23.34 -7.61
CA ASN A 156 19.87 -22.14 -7.87
C ASN A 156 20.34 -21.52 -6.56
N GLU A 157 21.63 -21.62 -6.27
CA GLU A 157 22.24 -21.16 -5.02
C GLU A 157 22.03 -19.66 -4.74
N LYS A 158 21.93 -18.83 -5.78
CA LYS A 158 21.69 -17.38 -5.64
C LYS A 158 20.27 -17.04 -5.25
N ASN A 159 19.33 -17.94 -5.57
CA ASN A 159 17.89 -17.69 -5.44
C ASN A 159 17.20 -18.77 -4.59
N LYS A 160 17.94 -19.39 -3.65
CA LYS A 160 17.39 -20.41 -2.76
C LYS A 160 16.79 -19.87 -1.46
N TYR A 161 17.11 -18.64 -1.09
CA TYR A 161 16.62 -18.01 0.11
C TYR A 161 15.53 -16.97 -0.19
N ILE A 162 14.53 -16.88 0.70
CA ILE A 162 13.64 -15.73 0.83
C ILE A 162 13.69 -15.24 2.28
N ILE A 163 13.93 -13.94 2.43
CA ILE A 163 14.09 -13.26 3.71
C ILE A 163 13.00 -12.21 3.82
N MET A 164 11.88 -12.57 4.42
CA MET A 164 10.72 -11.71 4.56
C MET A 164 10.87 -10.82 5.79
N LYS A 165 10.95 -9.49 5.56
CA LYS A 165 11.11 -8.45 6.60
C LYS A 165 9.79 -7.71 6.79
N PRO A 166 8.90 -8.18 7.67
CA PRO A 166 7.61 -7.54 7.88
C PRO A 166 7.75 -6.23 8.66
N THR A 167 7.15 -5.18 8.13
CA THR A 167 6.96 -3.90 8.80
C THR A 167 5.46 -3.64 8.94
N VAL A 168 5.01 -3.25 10.14
CA VAL A 168 3.60 -3.03 10.41
C VAL A 168 3.34 -1.57 10.76
N TYR A 169 2.43 -0.97 10.03
CA TYR A 169 1.94 0.38 10.30
C TYR A 169 0.51 0.34 10.88
N GLN A 170 0.17 1.36 11.65
CA GLN A 170 -1.21 1.54 12.08
C GLN A 170 -2.01 2.21 10.94
N PRO A 171 -3.25 1.79 10.70
CA PRO A 171 -4.16 2.55 9.86
C PRO A 171 -4.34 3.95 10.44
N ALA A 172 -4.30 4.97 9.59
CA ALA A 172 -4.45 6.35 10.02
C ALA A 172 -5.17 7.20 8.98
N PHE A 173 -6.05 8.07 9.46
CA PHE A 173 -6.72 9.08 8.63
C PHE A 173 -5.82 10.30 8.44
N SER A 174 -6.04 11.00 7.34
CA SER A 174 -5.46 12.33 7.11
C SER A 174 -6.46 13.22 6.37
N LEU A 175 -6.50 14.49 6.75
CA LEU A 175 -7.23 15.53 6.04
C LEU A 175 -6.41 16.00 4.84
N SER A 176 -7.06 16.29 3.72
CA SER A 176 -6.38 16.93 2.58
C SER A 176 -5.92 18.35 2.92
N GLU A 177 -6.57 18.97 3.90
CA GLU A 177 -6.25 20.28 4.41
C GLU A 177 -6.71 20.40 5.87
N SER A 178 -5.99 21.20 6.67
CA SER A 178 -6.25 21.39 8.10
C SER A 178 -6.06 22.87 8.51
N GLY A 179 -6.41 23.18 9.75
CA GLY A 179 -6.30 24.53 10.29
C GLY A 179 -7.28 25.52 9.66
N PHE A 180 -6.99 26.83 9.74
CA PHE A 180 -7.86 27.88 9.19
C PHE A 180 -7.75 27.95 7.68
N LYS A 181 -8.92 27.87 7.01
CA LYS A 181 -9.04 28.01 5.56
C LYS A 181 -9.25 29.44 5.15
N LEU A 182 -8.62 29.85 4.04
CA LEU A 182 -8.87 31.17 3.45
C LEU A 182 -10.36 31.40 3.39
N PRO A 183 -10.86 32.56 3.90
CA PRO A 183 -12.27 32.79 4.00
C PRO A 183 -12.95 32.76 2.62
N PHE A 184 -14.06 32.05 2.55
CA PHE A 184 -14.94 32.16 1.41
C PHE A 184 -15.56 33.54 1.38
N THR A 185 -15.47 34.24 0.25
CA THR A 185 -16.08 35.56 0.08
C THR A 185 -17.58 35.41 -0.15
N ILE A 186 -18.39 35.97 0.76
CA ILE A 186 -19.84 36.00 0.62
C ILE A 186 -20.22 36.95 -0.53
N THR A 187 -20.92 36.43 -1.52
CA THR A 187 -21.35 37.18 -2.71
C THR A 187 -22.83 37.44 -2.64
N GLU A 188 -23.26 38.65 -3.04
CA GLU A 188 -24.68 39.02 -3.10
C GLU A 188 -25.49 38.03 -3.94
N GLY A 189 -26.63 37.60 -3.41
CA GLY A 189 -27.54 36.66 -4.07
C GLY A 189 -27.17 35.16 -3.85
N VAL A 190 -26.04 34.85 -3.24
CA VAL A 190 -25.71 33.49 -2.83
C VAL A 190 -26.29 33.21 -1.43
N THR A 191 -27.01 32.10 -1.28
CA THR A 191 -27.68 31.74 -0.03
C THR A 191 -27.06 30.54 0.68
N GLU A 192 -26.28 29.72 -0.02
CA GLU A 192 -25.65 28.53 0.53
C GLU A 192 -24.19 28.46 0.07
N TYR A 193 -23.30 28.10 0.99
CA TYR A 193 -21.92 27.70 0.70
C TYR A 193 -21.74 26.22 0.95
N ILE A 194 -21.15 25.51 0.01
CA ILE A 194 -20.84 24.08 0.13
C ILE A 194 -19.32 23.93 0.20
N TYR A 195 -18.87 23.32 1.28
CA TYR A 195 -17.47 22.99 1.49
C TYR A 195 -17.27 21.47 1.44
N GLU A 196 -16.34 21.04 0.61
CA GLU A 196 -15.96 19.64 0.44
C GLU A 196 -14.55 19.43 0.99
N LEU A 197 -14.41 18.54 1.97
CA LEU A 197 -13.13 18.15 2.56
C LEU A 197 -12.84 16.68 2.26
N PRO A 198 -11.91 16.40 1.34
CA PRO A 198 -11.43 15.05 1.14
C PRO A 198 -10.65 14.55 2.37
N VAL A 199 -11.00 13.37 2.83
CA VAL A 199 -10.28 12.67 3.89
C VAL A 199 -9.78 11.35 3.34
N THR A 200 -8.54 10.99 3.66
CA THR A 200 -7.90 9.77 3.18
C THR A 200 -7.58 8.84 4.35
N LEU A 201 -7.52 7.55 4.05
CA LEU A 201 -7.04 6.51 4.93
C LEU A 201 -5.86 5.81 4.24
N ASN A 202 -4.78 5.57 4.96
CA ASN A 202 -3.55 5.02 4.38
C ASN A 202 -3.63 3.55 3.97
N THR A 203 -4.75 2.86 4.23
CA THR A 203 -5.00 1.48 3.80
C THR A 203 -6.49 1.22 3.60
N ALA A 204 -6.83 0.30 2.69
CA ALA A 204 -8.21 -0.16 2.52
C ALA A 204 -8.61 -1.10 3.66
N LEU A 205 -9.87 -0.97 4.10
CA LEU A 205 -10.43 -1.79 5.16
C LEU A 205 -11.47 -2.77 4.63
N THR A 206 -11.75 -3.80 5.39
CA THR A 206 -12.73 -4.84 5.06
C THR A 206 -14.14 -4.52 5.54
N GLU A 207 -14.32 -3.41 6.24
CA GLU A 207 -15.60 -2.93 6.77
C GLU A 207 -15.76 -1.42 6.56
N ASP A 208 -17.00 -0.94 6.70
CA ASP A 208 -17.31 0.49 6.67
C ASP A 208 -16.90 1.15 7.99
N ILE A 209 -16.30 2.35 7.90
CA ILE A 209 -15.97 3.16 9.07
C ILE A 209 -16.60 4.54 8.92
N THR A 210 -17.24 5.00 10.00
CA THR A 210 -17.73 6.36 10.12
C THR A 210 -16.88 7.15 11.10
N CYS A 211 -16.50 8.37 10.70
CA CYS A 211 -15.87 9.33 11.58
C CYS A 211 -16.92 10.28 12.15
N ASP A 212 -16.72 10.69 13.38
CA ASP A 212 -17.53 11.71 14.04
C ASP A 212 -16.99 13.10 13.68
N VAL A 213 -17.89 14.04 13.40
CA VAL A 213 -17.55 15.43 13.09
C VAL A 213 -18.28 16.32 14.07
N THR A 214 -17.56 17.12 14.83
CA THR A 214 -18.09 17.99 15.86
C THR A 214 -17.65 19.43 15.67
N VAL A 215 -18.54 20.37 16.01
CA VAL A 215 -18.19 21.80 16.05
C VAL A 215 -17.49 22.08 17.38
N LYS A 216 -16.29 22.67 17.33
CA LYS A 216 -15.45 22.99 18.47
C LYS A 216 -15.17 24.48 18.54
N LYS A 217 -15.97 25.20 19.34
CA LYS A 217 -15.80 26.65 19.52
C LYS A 217 -14.39 27.03 20.02
N GLU A 218 -13.80 26.19 20.85
CA GLU A 218 -12.49 26.40 21.43
C GLU A 218 -11.39 26.61 20.35
N LEU A 219 -11.48 25.91 19.23
CA LEU A 219 -10.56 26.08 18.08
C LEU A 219 -10.67 27.49 17.47
N LEU A 220 -11.89 28.04 17.44
CA LEU A 220 -12.09 29.38 16.93
C LEU A 220 -11.59 30.43 17.93
N ASP A 221 -11.81 30.23 19.22
CA ASP A 221 -11.34 31.13 20.28
C ASP A 221 -9.79 31.18 20.29
N GLU A 222 -9.12 30.03 20.13
CA GLU A 222 -7.65 29.96 20.00
C GLU A 222 -7.15 30.67 18.74
N TYR A 223 -7.81 30.49 17.61
CA TYR A 223 -7.45 31.19 16.37
C TYR A 223 -7.62 32.70 16.52
N ASN A 224 -8.75 33.16 17.05
CA ASN A 224 -9.03 34.58 17.24
C ASN A 224 -8.04 35.27 18.18
N ALA A 225 -7.49 34.55 19.16
CA ALA A 225 -6.51 35.09 20.11
C ALA A 225 -5.21 35.59 19.43
N THR A 226 -4.91 35.07 18.23
CA THR A 226 -3.69 35.40 17.48
C THR A 226 -3.97 36.05 16.11
N SER A 227 -5.21 35.99 15.64
CA SER A 227 -5.63 36.53 14.35
C SER A 227 -5.86 38.05 14.39
N PRO A 228 -5.45 38.81 13.37
CA PRO A 228 -5.79 40.22 13.26
C PRO A 228 -7.27 40.46 12.91
N ILE A 229 -7.99 39.43 12.46
CA ILE A 229 -9.42 39.47 12.13
C ILE A 229 -10.13 38.53 13.09
N GLU A 230 -11.13 39.04 13.80
CA GLU A 230 -11.98 38.25 14.67
C GLU A 230 -13.15 37.65 13.88
N TYR A 231 -13.40 36.36 14.08
CA TYR A 231 -14.49 35.60 13.48
C TYR A 231 -15.52 35.21 14.56
N SER A 232 -16.80 35.40 14.27
CA SER A 232 -17.90 34.90 15.08
C SER A 232 -18.26 33.47 14.68
N LEU A 233 -18.73 32.67 15.59
CA LEU A 233 -19.24 31.35 15.27
C LEU A 233 -20.52 31.48 14.42
N ILE A 234 -20.65 30.73 13.34
CA ILE A 234 -21.77 30.84 12.39
C ILE A 234 -23.13 30.61 13.09
N SER A 235 -23.24 29.71 14.04
CA SER A 235 -24.46 29.42 14.79
C SER A 235 -24.92 30.57 15.73
N ASP A 236 -24.02 31.48 16.10
CA ASP A 236 -24.34 32.58 17.03
C ASP A 236 -25.30 33.62 16.40
N LYS A 237 -25.40 33.61 15.09
CA LYS A 237 -26.30 34.47 14.29
C LYS A 237 -27.59 33.78 13.85
N GLY A 238 -27.83 32.54 14.32
CA GLY A 238 -28.99 31.75 13.92
C GLY A 238 -28.90 31.14 12.52
N ASN A 239 -27.76 31.30 11.85
CA ASN A 239 -27.54 30.63 10.57
C ASN A 239 -27.35 29.13 10.77
N ASN A 240 -27.91 28.37 9.87
CA ASN A 240 -27.87 26.92 9.93
C ASN A 240 -26.70 26.36 9.09
N TYR A 241 -26.19 25.24 9.54
CA TYR A 241 -25.29 24.44 8.77
C TYR A 241 -25.72 22.97 8.85
N THR A 242 -25.32 22.22 7.83
CA THR A 242 -25.52 20.77 7.81
C THR A 242 -24.18 20.12 7.57
N ILE A 243 -23.78 19.24 8.47
CA ILE A 243 -22.56 18.44 8.36
C ILE A 243 -22.96 17.07 7.83
N GLY A 244 -22.43 16.71 6.67
CA GLY A 244 -22.64 15.40 6.07
C GLY A 244 -21.96 14.29 6.87
N LYS A 245 -22.41 13.07 6.68
CA LYS A 245 -21.79 11.90 7.30
C LYS A 245 -20.48 11.56 6.60
N LEU A 246 -19.39 11.49 7.34
CA LEU A 246 -18.09 11.05 6.82
C LEU A 246 -17.97 9.54 7.00
N THR A 247 -18.16 8.78 5.94
CA THR A 247 -18.11 7.31 5.96
C THR A 247 -17.18 6.79 4.88
N PHE A 248 -16.22 5.98 5.27
CA PHE A 248 -15.38 5.19 4.39
C PHE A 248 -16.07 3.86 4.14
N SER A 249 -16.50 3.61 2.93
CA SER A 249 -17.04 2.31 2.55
C SER A 249 -15.93 1.28 2.44
N LYS A 250 -16.26 0.03 2.74
CA LYS A 250 -15.36 -1.12 2.58
C LYS A 250 -14.55 -1.05 1.27
N GLY A 251 -13.25 -1.21 1.37
CA GLY A 251 -12.31 -1.19 0.25
C GLY A 251 -11.92 0.20 -0.23
N ASN A 252 -12.56 1.27 0.23
CA ASN A 252 -12.22 2.63 -0.15
C ASN A 252 -11.22 3.26 0.84
N VAL A 253 -10.27 3.99 0.28
CA VAL A 253 -9.26 4.75 1.02
C VAL A 253 -9.54 6.26 1.03
N THR A 254 -10.64 6.69 0.46
CA THR A 254 -11.03 8.11 0.40
C THR A 254 -12.51 8.27 0.71
N ALA A 255 -12.85 9.35 1.42
CA ALA A 255 -14.22 9.79 1.64
C ALA A 255 -14.25 11.32 1.68
N ASN A 256 -15.39 11.93 1.33
CA ASN A 256 -15.56 13.37 1.37
C ASN A 256 -16.51 13.75 2.51
N LEU A 257 -16.09 14.71 3.32
CA LEU A 257 -16.97 15.42 4.24
C LEU A 257 -17.59 16.62 3.50
N THR A 258 -18.89 16.61 3.31
CA THR A 258 -19.63 17.73 2.75
C THR A 258 -20.24 18.56 3.88
N VAL A 259 -19.94 19.85 3.90
CA VAL A 259 -20.51 20.82 4.83
C VAL A 259 -21.27 21.87 4.05
N LYS A 260 -22.55 22.07 4.37
CA LYS A 260 -23.38 23.10 3.78
C LYS A 260 -23.68 24.16 4.85
N ILE A 261 -23.47 25.42 4.48
CA ILE A 261 -23.67 26.56 5.38
C ILE A 261 -24.67 27.52 4.73
N ASP A 262 -25.76 27.82 5.45
CA ASP A 262 -26.70 28.87 5.06
C ASP A 262 -26.03 30.23 5.33
N ILE A 263 -25.80 31.00 4.27
CA ILE A 263 -25.16 32.31 4.32
C ILE A 263 -26.18 33.45 4.02
N THR A 264 -27.46 33.16 4.05
CA THR A 264 -28.52 34.15 3.83
C THR A 264 -28.43 35.30 4.84
N ASN A 265 -28.30 36.52 4.34
CA ASN A 265 -28.19 37.75 5.12
C ASN A 265 -27.05 37.75 6.15
N LEU A 266 -25.96 37.02 5.87
CA LEU A 266 -24.79 36.97 6.71
C LEU A 266 -23.88 38.17 6.39
N GLU A 267 -23.67 39.03 7.39
CA GLU A 267 -22.83 40.23 7.30
C GLU A 267 -21.71 40.17 8.35
N GLY A 268 -20.45 40.23 7.91
CA GLY A 268 -19.28 40.20 8.78
C GLY A 268 -18.37 38.99 8.51
N ASN A 269 -17.55 38.67 9.52
CA ASN A 269 -16.62 37.54 9.48
C ASN A 269 -17.15 36.42 10.34
N PHE A 270 -17.33 35.26 9.77
CA PHE A 270 -17.83 34.05 10.45
C PHE A 270 -16.95 32.87 10.18
N ALA A 271 -17.00 31.89 11.08
CA ALA A 271 -16.31 30.63 10.89
C ALA A 271 -17.08 29.45 11.47
N LEU A 272 -16.82 28.28 10.90
CA LEU A 272 -17.28 26.99 11.40
C LEU A 272 -16.06 26.12 11.72
N PRO A 273 -15.67 26.01 13.00
CA PRO A 273 -14.58 25.17 13.43
C PRO A 273 -15.03 23.72 13.61
N LEU A 274 -14.37 22.79 12.95
CA LEU A 274 -14.71 21.37 12.99
C LEU A 274 -13.52 20.54 13.52
N GLU A 275 -13.84 19.59 14.37
CA GLU A 275 -12.95 18.50 14.77
C GLU A 275 -13.50 17.18 14.22
N ILE A 276 -12.62 16.37 13.62
CA ILE A 276 -12.98 15.06 13.06
C ILE A 276 -12.28 14.00 13.90
N THR A 277 -13.04 13.03 14.40
CA THR A 277 -12.51 11.97 15.26
C THR A 277 -12.99 10.60 14.79
N SER A 278 -12.29 9.58 15.20
CA SER A 278 -12.71 8.19 14.97
C SER A 278 -12.35 7.36 16.21
N THR A 279 -13.23 6.43 16.55
CA THR A 279 -13.01 5.50 17.66
C THR A 279 -12.07 4.35 17.29
N LYS A 280 -11.84 4.14 15.99
CA LYS A 280 -11.10 2.97 15.52
C LYS A 280 -9.63 3.28 15.21
N TYR A 281 -9.36 4.36 14.49
CA TYR A 281 -8.01 4.74 14.10
C TYR A 281 -7.77 6.23 14.33
N ALA A 282 -6.52 6.58 14.59
CA ALA A 282 -6.10 7.95 14.80
C ALA A 282 -5.94 8.72 13.48
N PHE A 283 -5.80 10.03 13.58
CA PHE A 283 -5.32 10.87 12.51
C PHE A 283 -3.80 10.94 12.55
N SER A 284 -3.14 10.91 11.40
CA SER A 284 -1.68 10.99 11.27
C SER A 284 -1.15 12.43 11.36
N GLY A 285 -2.02 13.40 11.42
CA GLY A 285 -1.72 14.83 11.54
C GLY A 285 -2.85 15.54 12.25
N GLU A 286 -3.04 16.83 11.93
CA GLU A 286 -4.17 17.59 12.45
C GLU A 286 -5.49 17.00 11.96
N ASN A 287 -6.46 16.95 12.86
CA ASN A 287 -7.81 16.46 12.62
C ASN A 287 -8.87 17.57 12.72
N THR A 288 -8.43 18.83 12.58
CA THR A 288 -9.25 20.02 12.72
C THR A 288 -9.20 20.90 11.47
N VAL A 289 -10.33 21.56 11.17
CA VAL A 289 -10.43 22.54 10.11
C VAL A 289 -11.35 23.68 10.55
N ILE A 290 -10.99 24.91 10.23
CA ILE A 290 -11.83 26.10 10.47
C ILE A 290 -12.21 26.68 9.12
N ILE A 291 -13.48 26.60 8.76
CA ILE A 291 -14.04 27.13 7.52
C ILE A 291 -14.39 28.59 7.73
N GLY A 292 -13.60 29.49 7.18
CA GLY A 292 -13.85 30.94 7.27
C GLY A 292 -14.81 31.42 6.20
N LEU A 293 -15.65 32.42 6.56
CA LEU A 293 -16.57 33.13 5.69
C LEU A 293 -16.39 34.64 5.92
N GLN A 294 -16.31 35.44 4.86
CA GLN A 294 -16.05 36.85 4.94
C GLN A 294 -16.82 37.61 3.88
N ASN A 295 -17.44 38.75 4.23
CA ASN A 295 -17.99 39.64 3.22
C ASN A 295 -16.89 40.23 2.34
N SER A 296 -17.23 40.43 1.05
CA SER A 296 -16.41 41.28 0.19
C SER A 296 -16.41 42.69 0.77
N ALA A 297 -15.22 43.23 1.00
CA ALA A 297 -15.06 44.62 1.41
C ALA A 297 -15.55 45.59 0.32
#